data_ca21bdf3482f7c3705a327723bb30049
#
_entry.id   ca21bdf3482f7c3705a327723bb30049
#
_cell.length_a   1.000
_cell.length_b   1.000
_cell.length_c   1.000
_cell.angle_alpha   90.00
_cell.angle_beta   90.00
_cell.angle_gamma   90.00
#
_symmetry.space_group_name_H-M   'P 1'
#
loop_
_entity.id
_entity.type
_entity.pdbx_description
1 polymer ?
#
loop_
_entity_poly.entity_id
_entity_poly.type
_entity_poly.pdbx_seq_one_letter_code
_entity_poly.pdbx_strand_id
1 'polypeptide(L)'
;MIGLDTNVLARYYVANADAPGKRQSLAAKQLLESGKRLLVSKTVVLELEWVLRGYYKSLPAEVQAVYAHLLSLPNVEVEDRPAVELAVAALAQGFDFADALHHASYRQCTSVATFDTRSFARRAQAAGWKPRVDLLKDSAI
;
A
#
# COMPACT_ATOMS: atom_id res chain seq x y z
N MET A 1 19.24 -4.33 -10.25
CA MET A 1 17.91 -4.25 -9.60
C MET A 1 16.88 -3.83 -10.63
N ILE A 2 15.73 -4.47 -10.62
CA ILE A 2 14.65 -4.23 -11.60
C ILE A 2 13.46 -3.65 -10.86
N GLY A 3 12.98 -2.48 -11.28
CA GLY A 3 11.77 -1.89 -10.74
C GLY A 3 10.52 -2.55 -11.32
N LEU A 4 9.53 -2.79 -10.49
CA LEU A 4 8.27 -3.42 -10.89
C LEU A 4 7.17 -2.37 -11.02
N ASP A 5 6.43 -2.44 -12.11
CA ASP A 5 5.23 -1.64 -12.27
C ASP A 5 4.03 -2.34 -11.61
N THR A 6 3.00 -1.58 -11.32
CA THR A 6 1.82 -2.08 -10.63
C THR A 6 1.17 -3.25 -11.35
N ASN A 7 1.06 -3.20 -12.68
CA ASN A 7 0.41 -4.27 -13.42
C ASN A 7 1.18 -5.60 -13.37
N VAL A 8 2.49 -5.57 -13.19
CA VAL A 8 3.26 -6.80 -12.99
C VAL A 8 2.83 -7.49 -11.69
N LEU A 9 2.71 -6.73 -10.61
CA LEU A 9 2.27 -7.26 -9.32
C LEU A 9 0.80 -7.71 -9.38
N ALA A 10 -0.06 -6.92 -10.01
CA ALA A 10 -1.46 -7.30 -10.15
C ALA A 10 -1.62 -8.60 -10.94
N ARG A 11 -0.87 -8.78 -12.02
CA ARG A 11 -0.90 -10.02 -12.80
C ARG A 11 -0.32 -11.21 -12.05
N TYR A 12 0.60 -10.96 -11.15
CA TYR A 12 1.17 -12.01 -10.31
C TYR A 12 0.18 -12.51 -9.26
N TYR A 13 -0.54 -11.59 -8.62
CA TYR A 13 -1.39 -11.93 -7.49
C TYR A 13 -2.83 -12.26 -7.87
N VAL A 14 -3.33 -11.79 -9.01
CA VAL A 14 -4.73 -11.98 -9.39
C VAL A 14 -4.83 -12.89 -10.62
N ALA A 15 -5.63 -13.95 -10.49
CA ALA A 15 -5.87 -14.87 -11.60
C ALA A 15 -6.66 -14.18 -12.71
N ASN A 16 -6.27 -14.46 -13.96
CA ASN A 16 -6.91 -13.92 -15.15
C ASN A 16 -7.45 -15.05 -16.00
N ALA A 17 -8.68 -14.89 -16.51
CA ALA A 17 -9.35 -15.92 -17.30
C ALA A 17 -8.94 -15.89 -18.77
N ASP A 18 -8.59 -14.72 -19.33
CA ASP A 18 -8.25 -14.58 -20.74
C ASP A 18 -6.81 -15.03 -21.04
N ALA A 19 -6.54 -15.36 -22.30
CA ALA A 19 -5.23 -15.84 -22.71
C ALA A 19 -4.11 -14.80 -22.56
N PRO A 20 -4.32 -13.52 -22.95
CA PRO A 20 -3.31 -12.49 -22.71
C PRO A 20 -2.98 -12.30 -21.23
N GLY A 21 -3.99 -12.33 -20.36
CA GLY A 21 -3.79 -12.22 -18.93
C GLY A 21 -3.03 -13.39 -18.35
N LYS A 22 -3.30 -14.61 -18.83
CA LYS A 22 -2.54 -15.81 -18.41
C LYS A 22 -1.08 -15.74 -18.80
N ARG A 23 -0.77 -15.26 -20.00
CA ARG A 23 0.62 -15.10 -20.45
C ARG A 23 1.35 -14.05 -19.61
N GLN A 24 0.68 -12.94 -19.31
CA GLN A 24 1.26 -11.90 -18.46
C GLN A 24 1.48 -12.39 -17.04
N SER A 25 0.54 -13.16 -16.50
CA SER A 25 0.67 -13.76 -15.17
C SER A 25 1.87 -14.71 -15.10
N LEU A 26 2.07 -15.51 -16.14
CA LEU A 26 3.22 -16.41 -16.21
C LEU A 26 4.53 -15.64 -16.27
N ALA A 27 4.59 -14.60 -17.09
CA ALA A 27 5.79 -13.75 -17.19
C ALA A 27 6.10 -13.06 -15.85
N ALA A 28 5.08 -12.55 -15.18
CA ALA A 28 5.23 -11.93 -13.86
C ALA A 28 5.75 -12.95 -12.84
N LYS A 29 5.19 -14.13 -12.84
CA LYS A 29 5.63 -15.22 -11.95
C LYS A 29 7.10 -15.58 -12.19
N GLN A 30 7.50 -15.73 -13.44
CA GLN A 30 8.88 -16.03 -13.78
C GLN A 30 9.83 -14.95 -13.26
N LEU A 31 9.44 -13.68 -13.37
CA LEU A 31 10.26 -12.57 -12.88
C LEU A 31 10.37 -12.57 -11.37
N LEU A 32 9.24 -12.66 -10.66
CA LEU A 32 9.24 -12.60 -9.20
C LEU A 32 9.94 -13.81 -8.58
N GLU A 33 9.92 -14.95 -9.25
CA GLU A 33 10.55 -16.17 -8.76
C GLU A 33 11.97 -16.39 -9.33
N SER A 34 12.49 -15.43 -10.11
CA SER A 34 13.79 -15.56 -10.76
C SER A 34 14.99 -15.47 -9.83
N GLY A 35 14.81 -14.96 -8.62
CA GLY A 35 15.91 -14.65 -7.71
C GLY A 35 16.62 -13.33 -8.01
N LYS A 36 16.26 -12.64 -9.09
CA LYS A 36 16.79 -11.30 -9.38
C LYS A 36 16.32 -10.31 -8.35
N ARG A 37 17.15 -9.29 -8.08
CA ARG A 37 16.78 -8.22 -7.16
C ARG A 37 15.75 -7.30 -7.79
N LEU A 38 14.63 -7.14 -7.11
CA LEU A 38 13.48 -6.38 -7.58
C LEU A 38 13.18 -5.25 -6.60
N LEU A 39 12.67 -4.13 -7.11
CA LEU A 39 12.30 -2.98 -6.31
C LEU A 39 10.84 -2.62 -6.57
N VAL A 40 10.10 -2.43 -5.50
CA VAL A 40 8.73 -1.90 -5.53
C VAL A 40 8.74 -0.52 -4.89
N SER A 41 8.38 0.50 -5.67
CA SER A 41 8.31 1.87 -5.15
C SER A 41 7.08 2.06 -4.26
N LYS A 42 7.12 3.07 -3.40
CA LYS A 42 6.00 3.38 -2.51
C LYS A 42 4.76 3.81 -3.30
N THR A 43 4.94 4.46 -4.44
CA THR A 43 3.83 4.84 -5.32
C THR A 43 3.16 3.61 -5.93
N VAL A 44 3.91 2.58 -6.28
CA VAL A 44 3.36 1.31 -6.75
C VAL A 44 2.63 0.58 -5.62
N VAL A 45 3.17 0.60 -4.41
CA VAL A 45 2.47 0.04 -3.23
C VAL A 45 1.10 0.68 -3.07
N LEU A 46 1.03 2.00 -3.17
CA LEU A 46 -0.24 2.73 -3.06
C LEU A 46 -1.21 2.37 -4.17
N GLU A 47 -0.74 2.38 -5.40
CA GLU A 47 -1.57 2.07 -6.57
C GLU A 47 -2.07 0.62 -6.55
N LEU A 48 -1.24 -0.30 -6.11
CA LEU A 48 -1.60 -1.73 -6.06
C LEU A 48 -2.83 -1.96 -5.17
N GLU A 49 -2.89 -1.33 -4.00
CA GLU A 49 -4.07 -1.45 -3.13
C GLU A 49 -5.32 -0.95 -3.85
N TRP A 50 -5.22 0.22 -4.49
CA TRP A 50 -6.35 0.79 -5.22
C TRP A 50 -6.80 -0.12 -6.36
N VAL A 51 -5.87 -0.71 -7.12
CA VAL A 51 -6.18 -1.62 -8.22
C VAL A 51 -6.83 -2.91 -7.70
N LEU A 52 -6.28 -3.50 -6.65
CA LEU A 52 -6.84 -4.72 -6.06
C LEU A 52 -8.26 -4.48 -5.55
N ARG A 53 -8.46 -3.43 -4.78
CA ARG A 53 -9.76 -3.11 -4.19
C ARG A 53 -10.74 -2.59 -5.23
N GLY A 54 -10.32 -1.65 -6.06
CA GLY A 54 -11.21 -0.95 -6.99
C GLY A 54 -11.50 -1.71 -8.27
N TYR A 55 -10.48 -2.26 -8.91
CA TYR A 55 -10.63 -2.96 -10.19
C TYR A 55 -10.98 -4.43 -10.00
N TYR A 56 -10.21 -5.14 -9.17
CA TYR A 56 -10.41 -6.58 -8.96
C TYR A 56 -11.41 -6.91 -7.86
N LYS A 57 -11.91 -5.91 -7.13
CA LYS A 57 -12.88 -6.09 -6.04
C LYS A 57 -12.40 -7.03 -4.95
N SER A 58 -11.10 -7.02 -4.69
CA SER A 58 -10.51 -7.85 -3.64
C SER A 58 -11.00 -7.42 -2.26
N LEU A 59 -11.22 -8.40 -1.40
CA LEU A 59 -11.60 -8.15 -0.02
C LEU A 59 -10.39 -7.64 0.79
N PRO A 60 -10.61 -6.89 1.88
CA PRO A 60 -9.50 -6.40 2.70
C PRO A 60 -8.53 -7.49 3.15
N ALA A 61 -9.05 -8.67 3.53
CA ALA A 61 -8.19 -9.79 3.92
C ALA A 61 -7.32 -10.29 2.76
N GLU A 62 -7.84 -10.27 1.53
CA GLU A 62 -7.08 -10.64 0.35
C GLU A 62 -5.98 -9.63 0.05
N VAL A 63 -6.28 -8.35 0.19
CA VAL A 63 -5.29 -7.28 0.02
C VAL A 63 -4.16 -7.41 1.05
N GLN A 64 -4.52 -7.67 2.31
CA GLN A 64 -3.54 -7.90 3.38
C GLN A 64 -2.63 -9.09 3.06
N ALA A 65 -3.21 -10.18 2.56
CA ALA A 65 -2.44 -11.38 2.19
C ALA A 65 -1.44 -11.08 1.08
N VAL A 66 -1.82 -10.26 0.11
CA VAL A 66 -0.92 -9.83 -0.97
C VAL A 66 0.29 -9.10 -0.39
N TYR A 67 0.08 -8.12 0.48
CA TYR A 67 1.20 -7.37 1.06
C TYR A 67 2.05 -8.21 2.00
N ALA A 68 1.43 -9.09 2.78
CA ALA A 68 2.18 -9.99 3.65
C ALA A 68 3.11 -10.88 2.83
N HIS A 69 2.63 -11.41 1.72
CA HIS A 69 3.46 -12.21 0.83
C HIS A 69 4.57 -11.38 0.17
N LEU A 70 4.22 -10.21 -0.39
CA LEU A 70 5.18 -9.34 -1.06
C LEU A 70 6.33 -8.96 -0.12
N LEU A 71 5.99 -8.58 1.12
CA LEU A 71 6.97 -8.20 2.12
C LEU A 71 7.82 -9.38 2.61
N SER A 72 7.39 -10.61 2.37
CA SER A 72 8.14 -11.82 2.75
C SER A 72 9.16 -12.25 1.72
N LEU A 73 9.11 -11.72 0.49
CA LEU A 73 9.99 -12.14 -0.59
C LEU A 73 11.39 -11.58 -0.41
N PRO A 74 12.42 -12.44 -0.26
CA PRO A 74 13.77 -11.96 0.07
C PRO A 74 14.44 -11.19 -1.07
N ASN A 75 14.03 -11.41 -2.30
CA ASN A 75 14.60 -10.74 -3.48
C ASN A 75 13.87 -9.44 -3.84
N VAL A 76 12.84 -9.07 -3.09
CA VAL A 76 12.06 -7.85 -3.33
C VAL A 76 12.38 -6.82 -2.26
N GLU A 77 12.89 -5.68 -2.70
CA GLU A 77 13.08 -4.51 -1.85
C GLU A 77 11.87 -3.61 -2.01
N VAL A 78 11.30 -3.16 -0.89
CA VAL A 78 10.15 -2.25 -0.88
C VAL A 78 10.64 -0.90 -0.38
N GLU A 79 10.41 0.16 -1.17
CA GLU A 79 10.78 1.51 -0.81
C GLU A 79 10.05 1.94 0.46
N ASP A 80 10.79 2.50 1.41
CA ASP A 80 10.24 2.94 2.70
C ASP A 80 9.44 1.82 3.38
N ARG A 81 10.06 0.66 3.46
CA ARG A 81 9.43 -0.54 4.04
C ARG A 81 8.76 -0.28 5.40
N PRO A 82 9.36 0.46 6.34
CA PRO A 82 8.68 0.70 7.62
C PRO A 82 7.34 1.40 7.47
N ALA A 83 7.21 2.37 6.56
CA ALA A 83 5.93 3.04 6.32
C ALA A 83 4.90 2.08 5.73
N VAL A 84 5.33 1.21 4.81
CA VAL A 84 4.45 0.22 4.19
C VAL A 84 3.96 -0.78 5.23
N GLU A 85 4.84 -1.26 6.09
CA GLU A 85 4.46 -2.19 7.16
C GLU A 85 3.43 -1.57 8.12
N LEU A 86 3.63 -0.31 8.49
CA LEU A 86 2.66 0.41 9.33
C LEU A 86 1.30 0.56 8.64
N ALA A 87 1.31 0.87 7.35
CA ALA A 87 0.06 1.03 6.59
C ALA A 87 -0.69 -0.30 6.45
N VAL A 88 0.03 -1.39 6.22
CA VAL A 88 -0.58 -2.73 6.15
C VAL A 88 -1.19 -3.13 7.49
N ALA A 89 -0.51 -2.85 8.59
CA ALA A 89 -1.05 -3.09 9.92
C ALA A 89 -2.31 -2.25 10.19
N ALA A 90 -2.31 -0.99 9.74
CA ALA A 90 -3.48 -0.12 9.87
C ALA A 90 -4.66 -0.60 9.04
N LEU A 91 -4.41 -1.10 7.84
CA LEU A 91 -5.44 -1.70 7.00
C LEU A 91 -6.12 -2.87 7.72
N ALA A 92 -5.35 -3.68 8.43
CA ALA A 92 -5.88 -4.79 9.23
C ALA A 92 -6.84 -4.31 10.33
N GLN A 93 -6.66 -3.07 10.80
CA GLN A 93 -7.53 -2.46 11.81
C GLN A 93 -8.68 -1.66 11.20
N GLY A 94 -8.85 -1.70 9.89
CA GLY A 94 -9.95 -1.03 9.19
C GLY A 94 -9.68 0.42 8.80
N PHE A 95 -8.44 0.89 8.89
CA PHE A 95 -8.09 2.23 8.38
C PHE A 95 -7.98 2.21 6.85
N ASP A 96 -8.24 3.37 6.24
CA ASP A 96 -7.97 3.56 4.82
C ASP A 96 -6.48 3.42 4.55
N PHE A 97 -6.11 2.63 3.54
CA PHE A 97 -4.70 2.33 3.27
C PHE A 97 -3.93 3.56 2.83
N ALA A 98 -4.51 4.36 1.92
CA ALA A 98 -3.85 5.55 1.41
C ALA A 98 -3.57 6.55 2.54
N ASP A 99 -4.56 6.79 3.38
CA ASP A 99 -4.41 7.69 4.53
C ASP A 99 -3.34 7.17 5.49
N ALA A 100 -3.34 5.87 5.77
CA ALA A 100 -2.36 5.26 6.65
C ALA A 100 -0.94 5.34 6.07
N LEU A 101 -0.79 5.12 4.77
CA LEU A 101 0.52 5.20 4.11
C LEU A 101 1.03 6.64 4.08
N HIS A 102 0.15 7.61 3.81
CA HIS A 102 0.52 9.03 3.89
C HIS A 102 0.99 9.38 5.30
N HIS A 103 0.24 9.00 6.31
CA HIS A 103 0.59 9.26 7.69
C HIS A 103 1.95 8.63 8.07
N ALA A 104 2.13 7.37 7.73
CA ALA A 104 3.37 6.65 8.02
C ALA A 104 4.58 7.24 7.28
N SER A 105 4.35 7.83 6.10
CA SER A 105 5.40 8.50 5.33
C SER A 105 5.90 9.77 6.01
N TYR A 106 5.15 10.31 6.94
CA TYR A 106 5.53 11.49 7.73
C TYR A 106 6.01 11.14 9.15
N ARG A 107 6.38 9.89 9.40
CA ARG A 107 6.74 9.42 10.75
C ARG A 107 7.89 10.18 11.41
N GLN A 108 8.70 10.91 10.63
CA GLN A 108 9.79 11.73 11.16
C GLN A 108 9.35 13.17 11.46
N CYS A 109 8.11 13.51 11.19
CA CYS A 109 7.56 14.83 11.44
C CYS A 109 6.97 14.91 12.84
N THR A 110 6.85 16.11 13.38
CA THR A 110 6.21 16.32 14.69
C THR A 110 4.69 16.23 14.61
N SER A 111 4.11 16.56 13.46
CA SER A 111 2.67 16.47 13.23
C SER A 111 2.37 16.41 11.75
N VAL A 112 1.14 16.02 11.44
CA VAL A 112 0.58 16.05 10.09
C VAL A 112 -0.62 16.99 10.12
N ALA A 113 -0.58 18.04 9.30
CA ALA A 113 -1.67 19.02 9.21
C ALA A 113 -2.67 18.59 8.15
N THR A 114 -3.96 18.70 8.46
CA THR A 114 -5.03 18.35 7.54
C THR A 114 -6.25 19.22 7.79
N PHE A 115 -7.05 19.41 6.74
CA PHE A 115 -8.41 19.96 6.89
C PHE A 115 -9.47 18.86 6.98
N ASP A 116 -9.08 17.60 6.79
CA ASP A 116 -10.02 16.49 6.76
C ASP A 116 -10.52 16.18 8.16
N THR A 117 -11.83 16.38 8.37
CA THR A 117 -12.51 16.09 9.63
C THR A 117 -13.12 14.69 9.66
N ARG A 118 -12.88 13.89 8.63
CA ARG A 118 -13.47 12.55 8.50
C ARG A 118 -12.78 11.52 9.39
N SER A 119 -13.19 10.29 9.21
CA SER A 119 -12.90 9.20 10.13
C SER A 119 -11.41 8.98 10.40
N PHE A 120 -10.51 9.16 9.40
CA PHE A 120 -9.10 8.87 9.62
C PHE A 120 -8.48 9.79 10.69
N ALA A 121 -8.63 11.10 10.54
CA ALA A 121 -8.04 12.05 11.49
C ALA A 121 -8.56 11.81 12.91
N ARG A 122 -9.87 11.59 13.04
CA ARG A 122 -10.49 11.33 14.36
C ARG A 122 -10.01 10.02 14.97
N ARG A 123 -9.92 8.97 14.17
CA ARG A 123 -9.48 7.66 14.66
C ARG A 123 -8.00 7.68 15.01
N ALA A 124 -7.17 8.35 14.21
CA ALA A 124 -5.75 8.50 14.49
C ALA A 124 -5.52 9.28 15.78
N GLN A 125 -6.26 10.37 15.99
CA GLN A 125 -6.20 11.15 17.23
C GLN A 125 -6.64 10.30 18.44
N ALA A 126 -7.74 9.58 18.31
CA ALA A 126 -8.25 8.74 19.38
C ALA A 126 -7.30 7.60 19.72
N ALA A 127 -6.62 7.05 18.73
CA ALA A 127 -5.64 5.98 18.92
C ALA A 127 -4.26 6.49 19.37
N GLY A 128 -4.08 7.80 19.44
CA GLY A 128 -2.80 8.39 19.85
C GLY A 128 -1.68 8.16 18.85
N TRP A 129 -1.99 8.11 17.57
CA TRP A 129 -0.97 7.87 16.52
C TRP A 129 0.05 8.98 16.47
N LYS A 130 1.29 8.59 16.23
CA LYS A 130 2.40 9.52 16.02
C LYS A 130 2.93 9.40 14.59
N PRO A 131 3.23 10.52 13.92
CA PRO A 131 3.03 11.89 14.43
C PRO A 131 1.55 12.20 14.65
N ARG A 132 1.27 13.15 15.54
CA ARG A 132 -0.11 13.56 15.80
C ARG A 132 -0.72 14.20 14.55
N VAL A 133 -2.03 14.05 14.41
CA VAL A 133 -2.77 14.66 13.31
C VAL A 133 -3.46 15.94 13.84
N ASP A 134 -3.08 17.07 13.26
CA ASP A 134 -3.63 18.37 13.64
C ASP A 134 -4.65 18.83 12.59
N LEU A 135 -5.88 19.06 13.05
CA LEU A 135 -6.91 19.62 12.19
C LEU A 135 -6.73 21.12 12.09
N LEU A 136 -6.49 21.60 10.87
CA LEU A 136 -6.43 23.03 10.62
C LEU A 136 -7.84 23.58 10.50
N LYS A 137 -8.03 24.83 10.95
CA LYS A 137 -9.29 25.55 10.81
C LYS A 137 -9.14 26.57 9.70
N ASP A 138 -10.24 26.77 8.96
CA ASP A 138 -10.29 27.83 7.97
C ASP A 138 -10.14 29.18 8.67
N SER A 139 -9.28 30.03 8.09
CA SER A 139 -9.13 31.37 8.59
C SER A 139 -10.31 32.23 8.13
N ALA A 140 -11.09 32.72 9.07
CA ALA A 140 -12.16 33.65 8.77
C ALA A 140 -11.56 35.04 8.63
N ILE A 141 -11.50 35.54 7.41
CA ILE A 141 -10.97 36.88 7.09
C ILE A 141 -12.11 37.81 6.72
#